data_d353fde165b273172681c0838e068c3a
#
_entry.id   d353fde165b273172681c0838e068c3a
#
_cell.length_a   1.000
_cell.length_b   1.000
_cell.length_c   1.000
_cell.angle_alpha   90.00
_cell.angle_beta   90.00
_cell.angle_gamma   90.00
#
_symmetry.space_group_name_H-M   'P 1'
#
loop_
_entity.id
_entity.type
_entity.pdbx_description
1 polymer ?
#
loop_
_entity_poly.entity_id
_entity_poly.type
_entity_poly.pdbx_seq_one_letter_code
_entity_poly.pdbx_strand_id
1 'polypeptide(L)'
;PALGRIYLPTGSYEEMMEWALPYDARVDYEAALERIKGLELWERAASFLKGGFWRNFLVKYPESNHLHKRMLQLSKKIEGFGEDGRDPPLGTSLQREGCALPAEGVRERAREELYRSQCNDVYWHGIFGGLYLPHLRHAAYMHLIRGESLIDSSSHREAPWVEYRWEDLDGDGLHDLVATTPCLGLFFDLDQGASLVEIDYRPREINLVNTMTRRPEAYHSKIREGKRKNPSPTEGVKTIHEMEPVQDQVGLEDFLYYDWYRRACLLDHFLGADAGLVSFGRCQYAEWGDFVNQKYDLKVEEKRGGELQLIFRREGHIWFPSGPAPVSVEKKIHLRGDSAPLVVHYCVQGLQPFAIQTIFGTEFNLNLLGESPPERYYEIDGARPENPWMGSWGESSGVEEVVLKNEAIGIFIRLRFDLPAKLWRFPIYTVSQSESGFEKVYQGSSLFPHWDLSLGPREKWNLRMQIEIGEPKDSLGKR
;
A
#
# COMPACT_ATOMS: atom_id res chain seq x y z
N PRO A 1 37.32 -4.86 -9.33
CA PRO A 1 37.45 -5.24 -10.72
C PRO A 1 36.37 -6.28 -11.06
N ALA A 2 35.59 -6.05 -12.13
CA ALA A 2 34.59 -7.01 -12.59
C ALA A 2 35.31 -8.30 -13.02
N LEU A 3 34.92 -9.43 -12.42
CA LEU A 3 35.52 -10.75 -12.76
C LEU A 3 35.04 -11.31 -14.10
N GLY A 4 34.10 -10.64 -14.77
CA GLY A 4 33.52 -11.04 -16.05
C GLY A 4 31.99 -11.00 -16.04
N ARG A 5 31.39 -11.32 -17.20
CA ARG A 5 29.93 -11.49 -17.32
C ARG A 5 29.58 -12.95 -17.13
N ILE A 6 28.55 -13.22 -16.33
CA ILE A 6 28.00 -14.53 -16.11
C ILE A 6 26.53 -14.54 -16.53
N TYR A 7 26.09 -15.59 -17.20
CA TYR A 7 24.68 -15.83 -17.46
C TYR A 7 24.07 -16.55 -16.25
N LEU A 8 23.07 -15.92 -15.64
CA LEU A 8 22.25 -16.52 -14.63
C LEU A 8 20.92 -16.91 -15.28
N PRO A 9 20.64 -18.20 -15.47
CA PRO A 9 19.35 -18.63 -16.01
C PRO A 9 18.23 -18.26 -15.06
N THR A 10 17.07 -17.89 -15.62
CA THR A 10 15.83 -17.79 -14.84
C THR A 10 15.50 -19.17 -14.30
N GLY A 11 15.66 -19.35 -13.00
CA GLY A 11 15.36 -20.61 -12.32
C GLY A 11 14.33 -20.35 -11.22
N SER A 12 13.49 -21.35 -10.99
CA SER A 12 12.61 -21.40 -9.83
C SER A 12 12.66 -22.83 -9.31
N TYR A 13 12.72 -22.99 -8.00
CA TYR A 13 12.57 -24.29 -7.38
C TYR A 13 11.07 -24.65 -7.19
N GLU A 14 10.78 -25.88 -6.82
CA GLU A 14 9.42 -26.45 -6.85
C GLU A 14 8.42 -25.61 -6.05
N GLU A 15 8.74 -25.25 -4.81
CA GLU A 15 7.88 -24.41 -3.98
C GLU A 15 7.59 -23.07 -4.65
N MET A 16 8.60 -22.36 -5.14
CA MET A 16 8.43 -21.07 -5.80
C MET A 16 7.55 -21.20 -7.05
N MET A 17 7.70 -22.27 -7.83
CA MET A 17 6.87 -22.51 -9.02
C MET A 17 5.39 -22.72 -8.66
N GLU A 18 5.13 -23.41 -7.58
CA GLU A 18 3.78 -23.69 -7.08
C GLU A 18 3.12 -22.43 -6.52
N TRP A 19 3.79 -21.73 -5.62
CA TRP A 19 3.27 -20.54 -4.96
C TRP A 19 3.11 -19.34 -5.89
N ALA A 20 3.84 -19.29 -6.99
CA ALA A 20 3.73 -18.24 -8.00
C ALA A 20 2.44 -18.30 -8.83
N LEU A 21 1.71 -19.43 -8.80
CA LEU A 21 0.45 -19.59 -9.51
C LEU A 21 -0.68 -18.77 -8.86
N PRO A 22 -1.59 -18.17 -9.66
CA PRO A 22 -2.84 -17.64 -9.16
C PRO A 22 -3.68 -18.69 -8.44
N TYR A 23 -4.63 -18.27 -7.60
CA TYR A 23 -5.43 -19.14 -6.75
C TYR A 23 -6.03 -20.35 -7.50
N ASP A 24 -6.83 -20.11 -8.54
CA ASP A 24 -7.50 -21.16 -9.29
C ASP A 24 -6.50 -22.11 -9.98
N ALA A 25 -5.48 -21.54 -10.61
CA ALA A 25 -4.44 -22.32 -11.28
C ALA A 25 -3.63 -23.19 -10.30
N ARG A 26 -3.41 -22.70 -9.07
CA ARG A 26 -2.72 -23.46 -8.04
C ARG A 26 -3.58 -24.62 -7.54
N VAL A 27 -4.87 -24.40 -7.31
CA VAL A 27 -5.82 -25.47 -6.92
C VAL A 27 -5.87 -26.57 -7.98
N ASP A 28 -5.97 -26.20 -9.25
CA ASP A 28 -5.97 -27.14 -10.36
C ASP A 28 -4.63 -27.91 -10.49
N TYR A 29 -3.52 -27.21 -10.28
CA TYR A 29 -2.18 -27.79 -10.31
C TYR A 29 -1.98 -28.82 -9.18
N GLU A 30 -2.35 -28.48 -7.94
CA GLU A 30 -2.29 -29.39 -6.80
C GLU A 30 -3.16 -30.66 -7.04
N ALA A 31 -4.38 -30.46 -7.55
CA ALA A 31 -5.28 -31.57 -7.88
C ALA A 31 -4.74 -32.47 -9.01
N ALA A 32 -4.09 -31.87 -10.02
CA ALA A 32 -3.45 -32.61 -11.11
C ALA A 32 -2.25 -33.43 -10.60
N LEU A 33 -1.41 -32.81 -9.74
CA LEU A 33 -0.27 -33.48 -9.11
C LEU A 33 -0.71 -34.73 -8.31
N GLU A 34 -1.75 -34.59 -7.46
CA GLU A 34 -2.26 -35.72 -6.66
C GLU A 34 -2.72 -36.89 -7.54
N ARG A 35 -3.40 -36.58 -8.65
CA ARG A 35 -3.86 -37.63 -9.59
C ARG A 35 -2.70 -38.34 -10.28
N ILE A 36 -1.64 -37.61 -10.64
CA ILE A 36 -0.51 -38.17 -11.38
C ILE A 36 0.45 -38.90 -10.45
N LYS A 37 0.61 -38.44 -9.19
CA LYS A 37 1.42 -39.14 -8.17
C LYS A 37 1.00 -40.62 -7.96
N GLY A 38 -0.29 -40.93 -8.20
CA GLY A 38 -0.81 -42.31 -8.14
C GLY A 38 -0.52 -43.18 -9.38
N LEU A 39 0.10 -42.63 -10.43
CA LEU A 39 0.36 -43.38 -11.67
C LEU A 39 1.82 -43.86 -11.74
N GLU A 40 2.06 -45.01 -12.38
CA GLU A 40 3.41 -45.53 -12.63
C GLU A 40 4.32 -44.57 -13.43
N LEU A 41 3.71 -43.57 -14.11
CA LEU A 41 4.39 -42.55 -14.90
C LEU A 41 4.94 -41.39 -14.07
N TRP A 42 4.69 -41.34 -12.75
CA TRP A 42 5.06 -40.20 -11.92
C TRP A 42 6.52 -39.77 -12.08
N GLU A 43 7.47 -40.68 -11.93
CA GLU A 43 8.91 -40.37 -12.00
C GLU A 43 9.32 -39.76 -13.35
N ARG A 44 8.61 -40.10 -14.43
CA ARG A 44 8.85 -39.56 -15.77
C ARG A 44 8.10 -38.26 -16.01
N ALA A 45 6.89 -38.11 -15.50
CA ALA A 45 6.01 -36.96 -15.71
C ALA A 45 6.39 -35.75 -14.84
N ALA A 46 6.84 -35.99 -13.61
CA ALA A 46 7.15 -34.93 -12.63
C ALA A 46 8.13 -33.85 -13.18
N SER A 47 9.13 -34.27 -13.95
CA SER A 47 10.10 -33.34 -14.52
C SER A 47 9.52 -32.38 -15.58
N PHE A 48 8.37 -32.72 -16.16
CA PHE A 48 7.67 -31.90 -17.16
C PHE A 48 6.55 -31.05 -16.58
N LEU A 49 6.11 -31.36 -15.34
CA LEU A 49 5.10 -30.57 -14.65
C LEU A 49 5.76 -29.36 -14.05
N LYS A 50 5.44 -28.20 -14.60
CA LYS A 50 5.95 -26.91 -14.16
C LYS A 50 4.78 -26.03 -13.73
N GLY A 51 4.92 -25.40 -12.58
CA GLY A 51 4.04 -24.31 -12.15
C GLY A 51 4.41 -22.98 -12.80
N GLY A 52 4.27 -21.91 -12.06
CA GLY A 52 4.72 -20.60 -12.47
C GLY A 52 6.24 -20.44 -12.33
N PHE A 53 6.71 -19.21 -12.46
CA PHE A 53 8.08 -18.83 -12.19
C PHE A 53 8.11 -17.51 -11.41
N TRP A 54 9.26 -17.11 -10.90
CA TRP A 54 9.38 -15.99 -9.97
C TRP A 54 8.63 -14.71 -10.39
N ARG A 55 8.68 -14.32 -11.67
CA ARG A 55 7.99 -13.11 -12.14
C ARG A 55 6.46 -13.18 -12.00
N ASN A 56 5.88 -14.37 -11.90
CA ASN A 56 4.44 -14.50 -11.68
C ASN A 56 4.01 -13.94 -10.32
N PHE A 57 4.91 -13.85 -9.33
CA PHE A 57 4.62 -13.17 -8.08
C PHE A 57 4.33 -11.68 -8.27
N LEU A 58 5.01 -11.02 -9.22
CA LEU A 58 4.77 -9.61 -9.54
C LEU A 58 3.40 -9.38 -10.17
N VAL A 59 2.89 -10.37 -10.91
CA VAL A 59 1.53 -10.34 -11.47
C VAL A 59 0.48 -10.67 -10.40
N LYS A 60 0.76 -11.66 -9.56
CA LYS A 60 -0.13 -12.10 -8.49
C LYS A 60 -0.31 -11.06 -7.39
N TYR A 61 0.77 -10.33 -7.07
CA TYR A 61 0.84 -9.37 -5.96
C TYR A 61 1.25 -7.98 -6.45
N PRO A 62 0.30 -7.07 -6.71
CA PRO A 62 0.61 -5.68 -7.08
C PRO A 62 1.53 -4.98 -6.08
N GLU A 63 1.45 -5.31 -4.79
CA GLU A 63 2.31 -4.76 -3.75
C GLU A 63 3.78 -5.18 -3.92
N SER A 64 4.01 -6.45 -4.31
CA SER A 64 5.35 -6.94 -4.65
C SER A 64 5.86 -6.29 -5.93
N ASN A 65 5.02 -6.15 -6.94
CA ASN A 65 5.37 -5.49 -8.19
C ASN A 65 5.78 -4.04 -7.94
N HIS A 66 4.99 -3.29 -7.18
CA HIS A 66 5.29 -1.91 -6.81
C HIS A 66 6.64 -1.80 -6.08
N LEU A 67 6.86 -2.61 -5.04
CA LEU A 67 8.12 -2.63 -4.30
C LEU A 67 9.31 -2.95 -5.22
N HIS A 68 9.16 -3.90 -6.14
CA HIS A 68 10.19 -4.23 -7.13
C HIS A 68 10.48 -3.06 -8.09
N LYS A 69 9.46 -2.34 -8.57
CA LYS A 69 9.65 -1.17 -9.41
C LYS A 69 10.31 -0.02 -8.65
N ARG A 70 9.94 0.20 -7.39
CA ARG A 70 10.58 1.16 -6.50
C ARG A 70 12.10 0.88 -6.36
N MET A 71 12.47 -0.39 -6.19
CA MET A 71 13.88 -0.81 -6.16
C MET A 71 14.60 -0.49 -7.48
N LEU A 72 13.97 -0.74 -8.62
CA LEU A 72 14.54 -0.41 -9.94
C LEU A 72 14.65 1.10 -10.16
N GLN A 73 13.67 1.89 -9.70
CA GLN A 73 13.70 3.36 -9.78
C GLN A 73 14.87 3.93 -8.97
N LEU A 74 15.06 3.44 -7.73
CA LEU A 74 16.21 3.84 -6.92
C LEU A 74 17.54 3.47 -7.60
N SER A 75 17.64 2.27 -8.20
CA SER A 75 18.83 1.85 -8.96
C SER A 75 19.16 2.83 -10.08
N LYS A 76 18.15 3.17 -10.92
CA LYS A 76 18.31 4.15 -12.01
C LYS A 76 18.72 5.52 -11.49
N LYS A 77 18.10 5.97 -10.39
CA LYS A 77 18.40 7.27 -9.76
C LYS A 77 19.85 7.35 -9.26
N ILE A 78 20.36 6.26 -8.65
CA ILE A 78 21.75 6.15 -8.20
C ILE A 78 22.71 6.14 -9.40
N GLU A 79 22.38 5.43 -10.47
CA GLU A 79 23.21 5.38 -11.68
C GLU A 79 23.31 6.75 -12.35
N GLY A 80 22.20 7.47 -12.50
CA GLY A 80 22.16 8.82 -13.07
C GLY A 80 22.76 9.92 -12.18
N PHE A 81 22.96 9.66 -10.89
CA PHE A 81 23.50 10.66 -9.96
C PHE A 81 24.98 10.96 -10.27
N GLY A 82 25.26 12.22 -10.65
CA GLY A 82 26.60 12.70 -11.00
C GLY A 82 26.98 12.58 -12.47
N GLU A 83 26.12 11.98 -13.35
CA GLU A 83 26.42 11.87 -14.80
C GLU A 83 26.10 13.18 -15.57
N ASP A 84 25.19 14.02 -15.09
CA ASP A 84 24.76 15.26 -15.77
C ASP A 84 25.76 16.44 -15.62
N GLY A 85 27.00 16.19 -15.18
CA GLY A 85 28.03 17.23 -14.97
C GLY A 85 27.62 18.30 -13.90
N ARG A 86 26.52 18.08 -13.23
CA ARG A 86 26.14 18.81 -12.03
C ARG A 86 26.69 18.05 -10.83
N ASP A 87 28.01 18.11 -10.66
CA ASP A 87 28.57 17.77 -9.38
C ASP A 87 27.81 18.52 -8.29
N PRO A 88 27.26 17.85 -7.27
CA PRO A 88 26.73 18.55 -6.14
C PRO A 88 27.86 19.46 -5.63
N PRO A 89 27.58 20.76 -5.33
CA PRO A 89 28.63 21.68 -4.97
C PRO A 89 29.38 21.11 -3.77
N LEU A 90 30.71 21.17 -3.88
CA LEU A 90 31.62 20.96 -2.77
C LEU A 90 31.12 21.76 -1.57
N GLY A 91 30.52 21.12 -0.57
CA GLY A 91 30.05 21.78 0.65
C GLY A 91 28.66 21.48 1.15
N THR A 92 27.86 20.61 0.50
CA THR A 92 26.57 20.19 1.08
C THR A 92 26.80 19.13 2.17
N SER A 93 26.78 19.58 3.41
CA SER A 93 26.90 18.75 4.59
C SER A 93 25.58 18.04 4.89
N LEU A 94 25.54 16.73 4.77
CA LEU A 94 24.65 15.90 5.56
C LEU A 94 25.13 15.99 7.03
N GLN A 95 24.67 17.03 7.74
CA GLN A 95 24.96 17.19 9.15
C GLN A 95 24.16 16.19 10.00
N ARG A 96 24.68 14.98 10.08
CA ARG A 96 24.74 14.22 11.32
C ARG A 96 26.22 13.82 11.49
N GLU A 97 26.97 14.57 12.29
CA GLU A 97 28.42 14.45 12.47
C GLU A 97 29.27 15.16 11.38
N GLY A 98 29.25 16.46 11.34
CA GLY A 98 30.41 17.34 11.03
C GLY A 98 31.22 17.17 9.75
N CYS A 99 30.87 16.30 8.79
CA CYS A 99 31.64 16.11 7.57
C CYS A 99 30.73 15.91 6.35
N ALA A 100 30.80 16.81 5.39
CA ALA A 100 30.14 16.67 4.07
C ALA A 100 30.75 15.48 3.32
N LEU A 101 29.92 14.53 2.88
CA LEU A 101 30.41 13.45 2.02
C LEU A 101 30.57 13.97 0.58
N PRO A 102 31.65 13.58 -0.15
CA PRO A 102 31.74 13.80 -1.58
C PRO A 102 30.62 13.03 -2.31
N ALA A 103 30.26 13.47 -3.52
CA ALA A 103 29.20 12.84 -4.31
C ALA A 103 29.34 11.32 -4.45
N GLU A 104 30.57 10.83 -4.63
CA GLU A 104 30.91 9.42 -4.69
C GLU A 104 30.53 8.68 -3.39
N GLY A 105 30.80 9.26 -2.23
CA GLY A 105 30.41 8.69 -0.94
C GLY A 105 28.89 8.66 -0.71
N VAL A 106 28.14 9.63 -1.24
CA VAL A 106 26.67 9.61 -1.22
C VAL A 106 26.14 8.49 -2.11
N ARG A 107 26.66 8.37 -3.34
CA ARG A 107 26.32 7.33 -4.31
C ARG A 107 26.57 5.93 -3.73
N GLU A 108 27.70 5.74 -3.07
CA GLU A 108 28.06 4.45 -2.48
C GLU A 108 27.15 4.06 -1.32
N ARG A 109 26.84 5.00 -0.41
CA ARG A 109 25.86 4.78 0.66
C ARG A 109 24.44 4.49 0.13
N ALA A 110 23.99 5.23 -0.86
CA ALA A 110 22.69 4.97 -1.48
C ALA A 110 22.66 3.58 -2.13
N ARG A 111 23.78 3.13 -2.71
CA ARG A 111 23.90 1.78 -3.28
C ARG A 111 23.88 0.69 -2.20
N GLU A 112 24.48 0.92 -1.04
CA GLU A 112 24.37 -0.01 0.09
C GLU A 112 22.90 -0.15 0.55
N GLU A 113 22.17 0.96 0.65
CA GLU A 113 20.75 0.94 1.01
C GLU A 113 19.92 0.19 -0.07
N LEU A 114 20.21 0.42 -1.36
CA LEU A 114 19.60 -0.34 -2.46
C LEU A 114 19.85 -1.85 -2.29
N TYR A 115 21.06 -2.28 -2.01
CA TYR A 115 21.36 -3.71 -1.84
C TYR A 115 20.64 -4.32 -0.64
N ARG A 116 20.51 -3.58 0.46
CA ARG A 116 19.72 -4.03 1.62
C ARG A 116 18.24 -4.18 1.32
N SER A 117 17.69 -3.32 0.44
CA SER A 117 16.30 -3.43 0.00
C SER A 117 16.02 -4.64 -0.89
N GLN A 118 17.05 -5.29 -1.42
CA GLN A 118 16.95 -6.45 -2.30
C GLN A 118 16.86 -7.80 -1.56
N CYS A 119 16.54 -7.79 -0.25
CA CYS A 119 16.26 -9.02 0.49
C CYS A 119 15.13 -9.78 -0.23
N ASN A 120 15.42 -11.04 -0.60
CA ASN A 120 14.53 -11.84 -1.46
C ASN A 120 13.13 -12.05 -0.86
N ASP A 121 13.03 -12.27 0.43
CA ASP A 121 11.84 -12.77 1.10
C ASP A 121 10.62 -11.84 0.95
N VAL A 122 10.83 -10.54 0.86
CA VAL A 122 9.76 -9.55 0.78
C VAL A 122 9.10 -9.48 -0.60
N TYR A 123 9.72 -10.06 -1.65
CA TYR A 123 9.20 -9.96 -3.02
C TYR A 123 8.32 -11.12 -3.45
N TRP A 124 8.14 -12.13 -2.60
CA TRP A 124 7.30 -13.28 -2.87
C TRP A 124 6.69 -13.87 -1.61
N HIS A 125 5.83 -14.86 -1.77
CA HIS A 125 5.16 -15.57 -0.69
C HIS A 125 5.37 -17.06 -0.84
N GLY A 126 5.74 -17.69 0.25
CA GLY A 126 5.93 -19.12 0.41
C GLY A 126 5.57 -19.54 1.83
N ILE A 127 5.98 -20.74 2.22
CA ILE A 127 5.71 -21.27 3.57
C ILE A 127 6.28 -20.41 4.70
N PHE A 128 7.23 -19.52 4.41
CA PHE A 128 7.86 -18.61 5.38
C PHE A 128 7.10 -17.29 5.59
N GLY A 129 5.91 -17.10 4.99
CA GLY A 129 5.10 -15.89 5.12
C GLY A 129 5.49 -14.77 4.14
N GLY A 130 6.78 -14.43 4.04
CA GLY A 130 7.31 -13.53 3.02
C GLY A 130 6.64 -12.17 2.93
N LEU A 131 6.11 -11.85 1.75
CA LEU A 131 5.41 -10.59 1.44
C LEU A 131 4.28 -10.24 2.42
N TYR A 132 3.61 -11.23 3.01
CA TYR A 132 2.51 -11.01 3.96
C TYR A 132 2.98 -10.45 5.30
N LEU A 133 4.29 -10.50 5.60
CA LEU A 133 4.85 -10.01 6.86
C LEU A 133 5.16 -8.50 6.78
N PRO A 134 4.42 -7.63 7.50
CA PRO A 134 4.54 -6.18 7.39
C PRO A 134 5.93 -5.67 7.75
N HIS A 135 6.63 -6.32 8.68
CA HIS A 135 7.97 -5.92 9.11
C HIS A 135 9.03 -6.14 8.03
N LEU A 136 8.89 -7.18 7.17
CA LEU A 136 9.80 -7.39 6.04
C LEU A 136 9.59 -6.31 4.97
N ARG A 137 8.32 -6.00 4.63
CA ARG A 137 8.03 -4.92 3.69
C ARG A 137 8.50 -3.57 4.22
N HIS A 138 8.28 -3.29 5.53
CA HIS A 138 8.77 -2.08 6.16
C HIS A 138 10.29 -1.95 6.06
N ALA A 139 11.04 -3.02 6.35
CA ALA A 139 12.51 -3.01 6.24
C ALA A 139 12.98 -2.67 4.82
N ALA A 140 12.34 -3.26 3.79
CA ALA A 140 12.67 -2.94 2.40
C ALA A 140 12.37 -1.48 2.05
N TYR A 141 11.17 -0.97 2.39
CA TYR A 141 10.80 0.43 2.17
C TYR A 141 11.71 1.39 2.94
N MET A 142 12.07 1.10 4.18
CA MET A 142 12.99 1.91 4.97
C MET A 142 14.32 2.13 4.23
N HIS A 143 14.89 1.07 3.65
CA HIS A 143 16.12 1.16 2.88
C HIS A 143 15.94 1.91 1.57
N LEU A 144 14.82 1.72 0.86
CA LEU A 144 14.50 2.47 -0.37
C LEU A 144 14.35 3.96 -0.10
N ILE A 145 13.57 4.33 0.92
CA ILE A 145 13.33 5.72 1.33
C ILE A 145 14.64 6.38 1.76
N ARG A 146 15.47 5.68 2.53
CA ARG A 146 16.78 6.17 2.96
C ARG A 146 17.72 6.40 1.78
N GLY A 147 17.82 5.44 0.87
CA GLY A 147 18.64 5.56 -0.34
C GLY A 147 18.21 6.73 -1.22
N GLU A 148 16.90 6.89 -1.45
CA GLU A 148 16.35 8.01 -2.21
C GLU A 148 16.61 9.35 -1.52
N SER A 149 16.39 9.43 -0.20
CA SER A 149 16.62 10.64 0.60
C SER A 149 18.09 11.10 0.59
N LEU A 150 19.04 10.17 0.55
CA LEU A 150 20.48 10.48 0.42
C LEU A 150 20.76 11.21 -0.92
N ILE A 151 20.21 10.71 -2.02
CA ILE A 151 20.39 11.31 -3.35
C ILE A 151 19.70 12.69 -3.40
N ASP A 152 18.42 12.76 -2.97
CA ASP A 152 17.64 14.00 -3.06
C ASP A 152 18.23 15.12 -2.19
N SER A 153 18.66 14.82 -0.97
CA SER A 153 19.29 15.79 -0.09
C SER A 153 20.61 16.34 -0.65
N SER A 154 21.29 15.54 -1.47
CA SER A 154 22.53 15.98 -2.14
C SER A 154 22.27 16.78 -3.40
N SER A 155 21.12 16.55 -4.06
CA SER A 155 20.72 17.26 -5.29
C SER A 155 20.10 18.64 -5.00
N HIS A 156 19.45 18.81 -3.84
CA HIS A 156 18.77 20.03 -3.44
C HIS A 156 19.59 20.79 -2.40
N ARG A 157 20.09 21.98 -2.77
CA ARG A 157 20.93 22.82 -1.90
C ARG A 157 20.14 23.55 -0.82
N GLU A 158 18.91 23.88 -1.12
CA GLU A 158 18.06 24.72 -0.26
C GLU A 158 16.69 24.06 -0.09
N ALA A 159 16.24 23.94 1.16
CA ALA A 159 14.85 23.65 1.48
C ALA A 159 14.10 24.99 1.67
N PRO A 160 12.79 25.04 1.37
CA PRO A 160 11.93 23.96 0.91
C PRO A 160 11.98 23.75 -0.61
N TRP A 161 11.82 22.50 -1.05
CA TRP A 161 11.70 22.14 -2.46
C TRP A 161 10.54 21.19 -2.69
N VAL A 162 9.99 21.20 -3.92
CA VAL A 162 9.01 20.23 -4.42
C VAL A 162 9.45 19.84 -5.81
N GLU A 163 9.49 18.55 -6.08
CA GLU A 163 9.71 17.98 -7.41
C GLU A 163 8.61 17.01 -7.78
N TYR A 164 8.38 16.83 -9.06
CA TYR A 164 7.56 15.75 -9.56
C TYR A 164 8.19 15.10 -10.79
N ARG A 165 7.87 13.85 -11.01
CA ARG A 165 8.29 13.07 -12.18
C ARG A 165 7.20 12.12 -12.61
N TRP A 166 7.20 11.83 -13.91
CA TRP A 166 6.37 10.79 -14.48
C TRP A 166 7.12 9.47 -14.42
N GLU A 167 6.48 8.43 -13.91
CA GLU A 167 7.03 7.09 -13.77
C GLU A 167 5.97 6.06 -14.14
N ASP A 168 6.41 4.89 -14.53
CA ASP A 168 5.58 3.70 -14.66
C ASP A 168 5.77 2.89 -13.36
N LEU A 169 4.82 3.04 -12.41
CA LEU A 169 4.96 2.52 -11.05
C LEU A 169 4.78 1.01 -10.95
N ASP A 170 4.11 0.40 -11.93
CA ASP A 170 3.76 -1.01 -11.88
C ASP A 170 4.20 -1.79 -13.14
N GLY A 171 4.67 -1.12 -14.17
CA GLY A 171 5.19 -1.71 -15.39
C GLY A 171 4.10 -2.09 -16.40
N ASP A 172 2.99 -1.37 -16.40
CA ASP A 172 1.87 -1.53 -17.32
C ASP A 172 2.03 -0.72 -18.62
N GLY A 173 3.03 0.17 -18.67
CA GLY A 173 3.33 1.04 -19.79
C GLY A 173 2.59 2.37 -19.76
N LEU A 174 1.80 2.66 -18.73
CA LEU A 174 1.16 3.94 -18.50
C LEU A 174 2.02 4.81 -17.57
N HIS A 175 1.78 6.10 -17.58
CA HIS A 175 2.53 7.02 -16.75
C HIS A 175 1.74 7.42 -15.53
N ASP A 176 2.36 7.21 -14.38
CA ASP A 176 1.94 7.62 -13.06
C ASP A 176 2.70 8.86 -12.60
N LEU A 177 2.35 9.40 -11.44
CA LEU A 177 2.99 10.57 -10.89
C LEU A 177 3.67 10.28 -9.56
N VAL A 178 4.93 10.68 -9.46
CA VAL A 178 5.65 10.76 -8.18
C VAL A 178 5.92 12.22 -7.87
N ALA A 179 5.49 12.67 -6.67
CA ALA A 179 5.79 14.00 -6.16
C ALA A 179 6.59 13.90 -4.86
N THR A 180 7.69 14.62 -4.76
CA THR A 180 8.62 14.52 -3.64
C THR A 180 8.95 15.87 -3.02
N THR A 181 9.16 15.87 -1.70
CA THR A 181 9.60 16.99 -0.88
C THR A 181 10.69 16.53 0.09
N PRO A 182 11.31 17.42 0.87
CA PRO A 182 12.23 16.99 1.93
C PRO A 182 11.61 15.99 2.92
N CYS A 183 10.30 16.06 3.16
CA CYS A 183 9.61 15.26 4.17
C CYS A 183 8.75 14.12 3.61
N LEU A 184 8.25 14.26 2.37
CA LEU A 184 7.27 13.34 1.80
C LEU A 184 7.69 12.82 0.42
N GLY A 185 7.39 11.55 0.16
CA GLY A 185 7.29 10.96 -1.16
C GLY A 185 5.84 10.53 -1.39
N LEU A 186 5.21 10.96 -2.46
CA LEU A 186 3.82 10.68 -2.82
C LEU A 186 3.77 10.00 -4.18
N PHE A 187 3.20 8.80 -4.24
CA PHE A 187 3.14 7.99 -5.46
C PHE A 187 1.67 7.78 -5.83
N PHE A 188 1.28 8.38 -6.95
CA PHE A 188 -0.10 8.35 -7.45
C PHE A 188 -0.21 7.39 -8.62
N ASP A 189 -1.09 6.40 -8.51
CA ASP A 189 -1.50 5.52 -9.59
C ASP A 189 -2.74 6.14 -10.26
N LEU A 190 -2.55 6.64 -11.48
CA LEU A 190 -3.56 7.42 -12.18
C LEU A 190 -4.69 6.57 -12.74
N ASP A 191 -4.40 5.33 -13.05
CA ASP A 191 -5.33 4.39 -13.67
C ASP A 191 -6.17 3.64 -12.62
N GLN A 192 -5.74 3.67 -11.35
CA GLN A 192 -6.44 3.07 -10.21
C GLN A 192 -7.00 4.16 -9.26
N GLY A 193 -7.93 4.98 -9.79
CA GLY A 193 -8.64 6.00 -8.99
C GLY A 193 -7.81 7.25 -8.67
N ALA A 194 -6.70 7.49 -9.34
CA ALA A 194 -5.70 8.47 -8.95
C ALA A 194 -5.41 8.38 -7.44
N SER A 195 -5.22 7.15 -6.98
CA SER A 195 -4.99 6.82 -5.58
C SER A 195 -3.53 6.99 -5.19
N LEU A 196 -3.29 7.31 -3.92
CA LEU A 196 -1.96 7.25 -3.33
C LEU A 196 -1.63 5.82 -2.94
N VAL A 197 -0.79 5.17 -3.72
CA VAL A 197 -0.34 3.78 -3.51
C VAL A 197 0.86 3.68 -2.57
N GLU A 198 1.57 4.80 -2.36
CA GLU A 198 2.68 4.91 -1.42
C GLU A 198 2.73 6.35 -0.88
N ILE A 199 2.91 6.49 0.43
CA ILE A 199 3.19 7.75 1.13
C ILE A 199 4.41 7.52 2.00
N ASP A 200 5.55 8.02 1.55
CA ASP A 200 6.79 7.96 2.32
C ASP A 200 6.88 9.13 3.27
N TYR A 201 6.95 8.88 4.56
CA TYR A 201 7.36 9.87 5.54
C TYR A 201 8.86 9.75 5.79
N ARG A 202 9.65 10.56 5.08
CA ARG A 202 11.11 10.49 5.01
C ARG A 202 11.82 10.69 6.36
N PRO A 203 11.34 11.59 7.27
CA PRO A 203 11.99 11.76 8.58
C PRO A 203 12.02 10.50 9.45
N ARG A 204 11.12 9.54 9.20
CA ARG A 204 11.04 8.25 9.90
C ARG A 204 11.26 7.06 8.98
N GLU A 205 11.56 7.29 7.71
CA GLU A 205 11.85 6.24 6.73
C GLU A 205 10.75 5.18 6.66
N ILE A 206 9.48 5.63 6.63
CA ILE A 206 8.32 4.75 6.67
C ILE A 206 7.37 5.03 5.51
N ASN A 207 6.94 3.97 4.80
CA ASN A 207 5.81 4.01 3.90
C ASN A 207 4.51 3.79 4.69
N LEU A 208 3.66 4.81 4.75
CA LEU A 208 2.42 4.83 5.52
C LEU A 208 1.26 4.08 4.83
N VAL A 209 1.38 3.75 3.55
CA VAL A 209 0.39 2.98 2.76
C VAL A 209 0.87 1.54 2.52
N ASN A 210 1.85 1.07 3.30
CA ASN A 210 2.36 -0.29 3.22
C ASN A 210 1.33 -1.32 3.73
N THR A 211 0.23 -1.46 3.01
CA THR A 211 -0.87 -2.40 3.27
C THR A 211 -0.86 -3.54 2.26
N MET A 212 -1.46 -4.68 2.62
CA MET A 212 -1.72 -5.77 1.69
C MET A 212 -3.21 -5.85 1.39
N THR A 213 -3.55 -5.94 0.12
CA THR A 213 -4.89 -6.25 -0.35
C THR A 213 -5.23 -7.69 0.00
N ARG A 214 -6.44 -7.94 0.51
CA ARG A 214 -6.90 -9.28 0.87
C ARG A 214 -7.31 -10.03 -0.39
N ARG A 215 -6.68 -11.16 -0.63
CA ARG A 215 -6.93 -11.99 -1.82
C ARG A 215 -7.05 -13.46 -1.47
N PRO A 216 -7.72 -14.28 -2.31
CA PRO A 216 -7.79 -15.72 -2.10
C PRO A 216 -6.40 -16.35 -2.29
N GLU A 217 -6.08 -17.31 -1.40
CA GLU A 217 -4.91 -18.17 -1.48
C GLU A 217 -5.33 -19.62 -1.44
N ALA A 218 -4.61 -20.51 -2.12
CA ALA A 218 -5.00 -21.91 -2.24
C ALA A 218 -5.16 -22.60 -0.88
N TYR A 219 -4.32 -22.26 0.08
CA TYR A 219 -4.39 -22.80 1.43
C TYR A 219 -5.63 -22.34 2.24
N HIS A 220 -6.38 -21.33 1.79
CA HIS A 220 -7.63 -20.92 2.46
C HIS A 220 -8.71 -22.00 2.40
N SER A 221 -8.66 -22.90 1.41
CA SER A 221 -9.55 -24.07 1.35
C SER A 221 -9.34 -25.00 2.55
N LYS A 222 -8.08 -25.21 2.96
CA LYS A 222 -7.72 -26.04 4.11
C LYS A 222 -8.28 -25.49 5.42
N ILE A 223 -8.31 -24.15 5.57
CA ILE A 223 -8.90 -23.46 6.72
C ILE A 223 -10.41 -23.67 6.76
N ARG A 224 -11.11 -23.48 5.62
CA ARG A 224 -12.57 -23.66 5.50
C ARG A 224 -13.02 -25.09 5.75
N GLU A 225 -12.22 -26.06 5.35
CA GLU A 225 -12.52 -27.50 5.54
C GLU A 225 -12.37 -27.95 6.99
N GLY A 226 -11.83 -27.12 7.87
CA GLY A 226 -11.69 -27.38 9.30
C GLY A 226 -10.87 -28.65 9.63
N LYS A 227 -9.96 -29.05 8.75
CA LYS A 227 -9.14 -30.25 8.94
C LYS A 227 -8.16 -30.06 10.07
N ARG A 228 -8.64 -30.25 11.32
CA ARG A 228 -7.79 -30.62 12.44
C ARG A 228 -7.27 -32.04 12.20
N LYS A 229 -6.22 -32.19 11.44
CA LYS A 229 -5.47 -33.43 11.48
C LYS A 229 -4.59 -33.35 12.73
N ASN A 230 -4.92 -34.19 13.75
CA ASN A 230 -3.95 -34.53 14.77
C ASN A 230 -2.69 -35.04 14.06
N PRO A 231 -1.50 -34.56 14.40
CA PRO A 231 -0.28 -35.09 13.81
C PRO A 231 -0.20 -36.58 14.12
N SER A 232 -0.31 -37.41 13.09
CA SER A 232 0.00 -38.84 13.24
C SER A 232 1.49 -38.93 13.54
N PRO A 233 1.92 -39.68 14.56
CA PRO A 233 3.32 -39.92 14.82
C PRO A 233 3.89 -40.77 13.68
N THR A 234 4.48 -40.09 12.69
CA THR A 234 5.29 -40.74 11.66
C THR A 234 6.74 -40.70 12.08
N GLU A 235 7.36 -41.85 12.24
CA GLU A 235 8.79 -42.00 12.47
C GLU A 235 9.55 -41.49 11.23
N GLY A 236 10.31 -40.39 11.40
CA GLY A 236 11.20 -39.82 10.39
C GLY A 236 11.37 -38.32 10.58
N VAL A 237 12.53 -37.79 10.23
CA VAL A 237 12.77 -36.35 10.19
C VAL A 237 12.06 -35.79 8.95
N LYS A 238 10.93 -35.09 9.15
CA LYS A 238 10.23 -34.40 8.08
C LYS A 238 10.90 -33.07 7.81
N THR A 239 11.03 -32.69 6.55
CA THR A 239 11.43 -31.33 6.16
C THR A 239 10.28 -30.35 6.42
N ILE A 240 10.58 -29.06 6.51
CA ILE A 240 9.57 -27.99 6.70
C ILE A 240 8.45 -28.08 5.64
N HIS A 241 8.80 -28.48 4.42
CA HIS A 241 7.85 -28.65 3.30
C HIS A 241 6.92 -29.88 3.44
N GLU A 242 7.27 -30.84 4.26
CA GLU A 242 6.48 -32.05 4.52
C GLU A 242 5.62 -31.93 5.78
N MET A 243 5.76 -30.84 6.55
CA MET A 243 4.95 -30.58 7.71
C MET A 243 3.60 -30.00 7.28
N GLU A 244 2.50 -30.61 7.69
CA GLU A 244 1.18 -30.01 7.52
C GLU A 244 1.07 -28.81 8.47
N PRO A 245 0.64 -27.62 7.97
CA PRO A 245 0.49 -26.44 8.81
C PRO A 245 -0.55 -26.69 9.90
N VAL A 246 -0.20 -26.34 11.12
CA VAL A 246 -1.10 -26.42 12.28
C VAL A 246 -1.98 -25.18 12.30
N GLN A 247 -3.28 -25.36 12.53
CA GLN A 247 -4.18 -24.23 12.76
C GLN A 247 -4.10 -23.82 14.22
N ASP A 248 -3.20 -22.89 14.55
CA ASP A 248 -3.00 -22.43 15.92
C ASP A 248 -4.08 -21.46 16.40
N GLN A 249 -4.82 -20.82 15.47
CA GLN A 249 -5.87 -19.85 15.80
C GLN A 249 -7.25 -20.38 15.40
N VAL A 250 -8.18 -20.36 16.35
CA VAL A 250 -9.60 -20.66 16.12
C VAL A 250 -10.28 -19.46 15.49
N GLY A 251 -11.15 -19.67 14.51
CA GLY A 251 -11.97 -18.60 13.90
C GLY A 251 -11.26 -17.84 12.77
N LEU A 252 -10.21 -18.39 12.16
CA LEU A 252 -9.56 -17.78 11.00
C LEU A 252 -10.48 -17.67 9.78
N GLU A 253 -11.46 -18.56 9.66
CA GLU A 253 -12.47 -18.54 8.60
C GLU A 253 -13.29 -17.25 8.58
N ASP A 254 -13.47 -16.60 9.73
CA ASP A 254 -14.20 -15.34 9.86
C ASP A 254 -13.46 -14.15 9.21
N PHE A 255 -12.18 -14.32 8.88
CA PHE A 255 -11.34 -13.33 8.23
C PHE A 255 -11.10 -13.60 6.76
N LEU A 256 -11.68 -14.69 6.19
CA LEU A 256 -11.54 -15.05 4.78
C LEU A 256 -12.55 -14.28 3.90
N TYR A 257 -12.40 -12.99 3.81
CA TYR A 257 -13.07 -12.10 2.86
C TYR A 257 -12.03 -11.34 2.04
N TYR A 258 -12.38 -10.95 0.80
CA TYR A 258 -11.41 -10.51 -0.20
C TYR A 258 -11.79 -9.16 -0.78
N ASP A 259 -10.76 -8.39 -1.16
CA ASP A 259 -10.91 -7.09 -1.78
C ASP A 259 -10.97 -7.23 -3.30
N TRP A 260 -11.78 -6.42 -3.96
CA TRP A 260 -11.84 -6.35 -5.42
C TRP A 260 -11.02 -5.19 -5.99
N TYR A 261 -10.41 -4.34 -5.12
CA TYR A 261 -9.53 -3.24 -5.46
C TYR A 261 -8.30 -3.22 -4.55
N ARG A 262 -7.24 -2.52 -4.99
CA ARG A 262 -6.03 -2.34 -4.21
C ARG A 262 -6.30 -1.41 -3.02
N ARG A 263 -5.89 -1.79 -1.82
CA ARG A 263 -5.98 -0.96 -0.63
C ARG A 263 -4.92 0.16 -0.67
N ALA A 264 -5.34 1.36 -1.06
CA ALA A 264 -4.54 2.57 -1.16
C ALA A 264 -5.21 3.74 -0.42
N CYS A 265 -4.70 4.96 -0.56
CA CYS A 265 -5.34 6.16 0.01
C CYS A 265 -5.97 7.02 -1.08
N LEU A 266 -6.95 7.86 -0.71
CA LEU A 266 -7.73 8.73 -1.60
C LEU A 266 -8.53 7.95 -2.66
N LEU A 267 -9.07 6.80 -2.29
CA LEU A 267 -10.01 6.04 -3.11
C LEU A 267 -11.42 6.62 -2.95
N ASP A 268 -12.05 6.97 -4.06
CA ASP A 268 -13.35 7.66 -4.08
C ASP A 268 -14.49 6.66 -4.30
N HIS A 269 -15.40 6.58 -3.33
CA HIS A 269 -16.53 5.65 -3.32
C HIS A 269 -17.87 6.38 -3.40
N PHE A 270 -18.82 5.78 -4.13
CA PHE A 270 -20.22 6.17 -4.09
C PHE A 270 -21.07 4.96 -3.69
N LEU A 271 -21.74 5.07 -2.56
CA LEU A 271 -22.42 3.95 -1.94
C LEU A 271 -23.93 4.18 -1.84
N GLY A 272 -24.68 3.08 -1.82
CA GLY A 272 -26.11 3.09 -1.46
C GLY A 272 -26.33 3.23 0.04
N ALA A 273 -27.53 3.60 0.43
CA ALA A 273 -27.93 3.75 1.83
C ALA A 273 -27.92 2.42 2.62
N ASP A 274 -27.84 1.29 1.94
CA ASP A 274 -27.75 -0.07 2.51
C ASP A 274 -26.32 -0.46 2.90
N ALA A 275 -25.32 0.31 2.47
CA ALA A 275 -23.93 0.08 2.87
C ALA A 275 -23.73 0.43 4.35
N GLY A 276 -23.01 -0.40 5.08
CA GLY A 276 -22.67 -0.20 6.48
C GLY A 276 -21.24 -0.58 6.80
N LEU A 277 -20.75 -0.22 7.99
CA LEU A 277 -19.39 -0.44 8.42
C LEU A 277 -18.91 -1.88 8.17
N VAL A 278 -19.71 -2.89 8.55
CA VAL A 278 -19.28 -4.29 8.45
C VAL A 278 -19.24 -4.76 6.99
N SER A 279 -20.26 -4.43 6.19
CA SER A 279 -20.29 -4.80 4.77
C SER A 279 -19.17 -4.11 3.99
N PHE A 280 -18.92 -2.83 4.26
CA PHE A 280 -17.81 -2.08 3.65
C PHE A 280 -16.46 -2.66 4.06
N GLY A 281 -16.22 -2.87 5.35
CA GLY A 281 -14.95 -3.37 5.85
C GLY A 281 -14.64 -4.81 5.41
N ARG A 282 -15.67 -5.62 5.13
CA ARG A 282 -15.53 -6.96 4.53
C ARG A 282 -15.52 -6.98 3.01
N CYS A 283 -15.62 -5.81 2.37
CA CYS A 283 -15.74 -5.68 0.92
C CYS A 283 -16.95 -6.44 0.33
N GLN A 284 -18.06 -6.49 1.11
CA GLN A 284 -19.32 -7.18 0.81
C GLN A 284 -20.46 -6.16 0.65
N TYR A 285 -20.26 -5.17 -0.20
CA TYR A 285 -21.20 -4.09 -0.50
C TYR A 285 -21.27 -3.87 -2.00
N ALA A 286 -22.29 -3.15 -2.44
CA ALA A 286 -22.39 -2.70 -3.82
C ALA A 286 -21.72 -1.34 -3.97
N GLU A 287 -20.66 -1.26 -4.77
CA GLU A 287 -20.11 0.01 -5.23
C GLU A 287 -21.01 0.55 -6.33
N TRP A 288 -21.53 1.75 -6.14
CA TRP A 288 -22.35 2.42 -7.14
C TRP A 288 -21.54 3.30 -8.07
N GLY A 289 -20.35 3.76 -7.65
CA GLY A 289 -19.47 4.59 -8.46
C GLY A 289 -18.54 3.77 -9.36
N ASP A 290 -18.11 4.36 -10.46
CA ASP A 290 -17.02 3.84 -11.30
C ASP A 290 -15.74 4.67 -11.13
N PHE A 291 -15.36 4.95 -9.87
CA PHE A 291 -14.25 5.86 -9.56
C PHE A 291 -13.05 5.17 -8.90
N VAL A 292 -13.24 4.11 -8.13
CA VAL A 292 -12.22 3.46 -7.29
C VAL A 292 -11.01 2.95 -8.08
N ASN A 293 -11.27 2.27 -9.21
CA ASN A 293 -10.25 1.59 -10.02
C ASN A 293 -10.31 2.04 -11.48
N GLN A 294 -10.58 3.31 -11.71
CA GLN A 294 -10.67 3.87 -13.05
C GLN A 294 -9.74 5.07 -13.18
N LYS A 295 -9.33 5.32 -14.41
CA LYS A 295 -8.40 6.39 -14.76
C LYS A 295 -8.94 7.78 -14.44
N TYR A 296 -8.08 8.63 -13.90
CA TYR A 296 -8.28 10.07 -13.79
C TYR A 296 -7.29 10.81 -14.70
N ASP A 297 -7.75 11.88 -15.31
CA ASP A 297 -6.87 12.81 -16.00
C ASP A 297 -6.15 13.69 -14.98
N LEU A 298 -4.86 13.95 -15.17
CA LEU A 298 -4.04 14.78 -14.31
C LEU A 298 -3.57 16.04 -15.04
N LYS A 299 -3.77 17.19 -14.39
CA LYS A 299 -3.11 18.44 -14.72
C LYS A 299 -2.19 18.85 -13.58
N VAL A 300 -0.94 19.13 -13.90
CA VAL A 300 0.06 19.61 -12.94
C VAL A 300 0.23 21.11 -13.12
N GLU A 301 0.18 21.89 -12.04
CA GLU A 301 0.41 23.32 -12.03
C GLU A 301 1.50 23.66 -11.00
N GLU A 302 2.64 24.13 -11.49
CA GLU A 302 3.68 24.69 -10.65
C GLU A 302 3.30 26.11 -10.22
N LYS A 303 3.38 26.39 -8.92
CA LYS A 303 3.10 27.69 -8.34
C LYS A 303 4.40 28.37 -7.95
N ARG A 304 4.37 29.72 -7.83
CA ARG A 304 5.51 30.48 -7.33
C ARG A 304 5.81 30.07 -5.89
N GLY A 305 7.10 30.04 -5.52
CA GLY A 305 7.51 29.71 -4.16
C GLY A 305 7.70 28.22 -3.86
N GLY A 306 7.84 27.37 -4.89
CA GLY A 306 8.08 25.93 -4.70
C GLY A 306 6.83 25.20 -4.20
N GLU A 307 5.67 25.58 -4.71
CA GLU A 307 4.40 24.89 -4.46
C GLU A 307 3.95 24.15 -5.72
N LEU A 308 3.33 22.99 -5.53
CA LEU A 308 2.77 22.16 -6.59
C LEU A 308 1.28 21.97 -6.37
N GLN A 309 0.48 22.15 -7.42
CA GLN A 309 -0.93 21.79 -7.44
C GLN A 309 -1.18 20.68 -8.44
N LEU A 310 -1.69 19.56 -7.94
CA LEU A 310 -2.09 18.41 -8.73
C LEU A 310 -3.62 18.42 -8.83
N ILE A 311 -4.14 18.39 -10.06
CA ILE A 311 -5.59 18.42 -10.32
C ILE A 311 -5.96 17.14 -11.05
N PHE A 312 -6.58 16.22 -10.33
CA PHE A 312 -7.09 14.97 -10.86
C PHE A 312 -8.57 15.12 -11.17
N ARG A 313 -9.00 14.73 -12.35
CA ARG A 313 -10.40 14.84 -12.78
C ARG A 313 -10.85 13.58 -13.50
N ARG A 314 -12.05 13.11 -13.14
CA ARG A 314 -12.75 12.05 -13.85
C ARG A 314 -14.21 12.41 -14.04
N GLU A 315 -14.74 12.17 -15.23
CA GLU A 315 -16.17 12.08 -15.51
C GLU A 315 -16.56 10.60 -15.57
N GLY A 316 -17.46 10.18 -14.72
CA GLY A 316 -17.91 8.80 -14.57
C GLY A 316 -19.38 8.73 -14.23
N HIS A 317 -19.82 7.61 -13.66
CA HIS A 317 -21.22 7.36 -13.38
C HIS A 317 -21.44 6.82 -11.96
N ILE A 318 -22.61 7.14 -11.42
CA ILE A 318 -23.19 6.45 -10.29
C ILE A 318 -24.32 5.56 -10.83
N TRP A 319 -24.22 4.25 -10.60
CA TRP A 319 -25.11 3.23 -11.15
C TRP A 319 -26.25 2.95 -10.18
N PHE A 320 -27.31 3.75 -10.25
CA PHE A 320 -28.53 3.52 -9.48
C PHE A 320 -29.35 2.36 -10.06
N PRO A 321 -30.21 1.71 -9.27
CA PRO A 321 -31.18 0.73 -9.80
C PRO A 321 -32.08 1.28 -10.94
N SER A 322 -32.30 2.59 -10.94
CA SER A 322 -33.07 3.31 -11.97
C SER A 322 -32.29 3.65 -13.25
N GLY A 323 -30.98 3.41 -13.25
CA GLY A 323 -30.06 3.71 -14.34
C GLY A 323 -28.88 4.60 -13.93
N PRO A 324 -27.89 4.76 -14.81
CA PRO A 324 -26.68 5.54 -14.52
C PRO A 324 -26.96 7.04 -14.46
N ALA A 325 -26.31 7.72 -13.54
CA ALA A 325 -26.27 9.17 -13.43
C ALA A 325 -24.81 9.66 -13.63
N PRO A 326 -24.54 10.48 -14.66
CA PRO A 326 -23.19 10.97 -14.90
C PRO A 326 -22.79 12.01 -13.82
N VAL A 327 -21.57 11.86 -13.32
CA VAL A 327 -20.99 12.69 -12.26
C VAL A 327 -19.53 12.98 -12.59
N SER A 328 -19.04 14.16 -12.22
CA SER A 328 -17.62 14.51 -12.28
C SER A 328 -17.06 14.62 -10.88
N VAL A 329 -15.90 14.00 -10.66
CA VAL A 329 -15.09 14.15 -9.45
C VAL A 329 -13.80 14.86 -9.81
N GLU A 330 -13.48 15.92 -9.09
CA GLU A 330 -12.22 16.63 -9.17
C GLU A 330 -11.56 16.65 -7.78
N LYS A 331 -10.29 16.17 -7.72
CA LYS A 331 -9.42 16.25 -6.54
C LYS A 331 -8.28 17.22 -6.83
N LYS A 332 -8.14 18.29 -6.03
CA LYS A 332 -6.99 19.20 -6.10
C LYS A 332 -6.13 19.02 -4.89
N ILE A 333 -4.89 18.62 -5.09
CA ILE A 333 -3.93 18.42 -4.01
C ILE A 333 -2.88 19.55 -4.08
N HIS A 334 -2.74 20.27 -2.98
CA HIS A 334 -1.70 21.26 -2.81
C HIS A 334 -0.56 20.67 -1.99
N LEU A 335 0.62 20.67 -2.58
CA LEU A 335 1.86 20.17 -1.98
C LEU A 335 2.85 21.33 -1.86
N ARG A 336 3.47 21.45 -0.68
CA ARG A 336 4.48 22.46 -0.36
C ARG A 336 5.77 21.78 0.07
N GLY A 337 6.89 22.41 -0.24
CA GLY A 337 8.21 21.91 0.15
C GLY A 337 8.52 22.05 1.65
N ASP A 338 7.78 22.90 2.38
CA ASP A 338 7.80 22.95 3.84
C ASP A 338 6.96 21.78 4.41
N SER A 339 7.08 21.53 5.71
CA SER A 339 6.32 20.47 6.39
C SER A 339 4.83 20.81 6.60
N ALA A 340 4.26 21.66 5.74
CA ALA A 340 2.85 22.01 5.81
C ALA A 340 1.95 20.81 5.46
N PRO A 341 0.75 20.73 6.05
CA PRO A 341 -0.21 19.69 5.70
C PRO A 341 -0.54 19.69 4.21
N LEU A 342 -0.73 18.47 3.65
CA LEU A 342 -1.34 18.34 2.34
C LEU A 342 -2.78 18.85 2.40
N VAL A 343 -3.17 19.69 1.45
CA VAL A 343 -4.54 20.16 1.35
C VAL A 343 -5.19 19.56 0.14
N VAL A 344 -6.28 18.81 0.36
CA VAL A 344 -7.07 18.19 -0.69
C VAL A 344 -8.42 18.89 -0.79
N HIS A 345 -8.75 19.40 -1.97
CA HIS A 345 -10.07 19.94 -2.29
C HIS A 345 -10.80 18.98 -3.22
N TYR A 346 -11.94 18.50 -2.79
CA TYR A 346 -12.87 17.77 -3.63
C TYR A 346 -13.95 18.68 -4.19
N CYS A 347 -14.29 18.46 -5.45
CA CYS A 347 -15.50 19.00 -6.07
C CYS A 347 -16.22 17.84 -6.77
N VAL A 348 -17.38 17.46 -6.24
CA VAL A 348 -18.28 16.48 -6.88
C VAL A 348 -19.39 17.25 -7.56
N GLN A 349 -19.57 17.05 -8.87
CA GLN A 349 -20.58 17.74 -9.67
C GLN A 349 -21.50 16.75 -10.35
N GLY A 350 -22.80 16.91 -10.13
CA GLY A 350 -23.84 16.22 -10.92
C GLY A 350 -23.88 16.75 -12.36
N LEU A 351 -23.80 15.88 -13.33
CA LEU A 351 -23.90 16.23 -14.75
C LEU A 351 -25.29 15.94 -15.35
N GLN A 352 -26.12 15.21 -14.62
CA GLN A 352 -27.48 14.81 -14.96
C GLN A 352 -28.50 15.97 -14.77
N PRO A 353 -29.67 15.91 -15.41
CA PRO A 353 -30.73 16.92 -15.29
C PRO A 353 -31.72 16.70 -14.12
N PHE A 354 -31.46 15.72 -13.25
CA PHE A 354 -32.32 15.37 -12.10
C PHE A 354 -31.48 15.30 -10.82
N ALA A 355 -32.15 15.36 -9.67
CA ALA A 355 -31.47 15.23 -8.36
C ALA A 355 -31.12 13.77 -8.07
N ILE A 356 -29.95 13.57 -7.43
CA ILE A 356 -29.47 12.27 -6.95
C ILE A 356 -29.16 12.33 -5.47
N GLN A 357 -29.29 11.19 -4.80
CA GLN A 357 -28.89 10.99 -3.40
C GLN A 357 -28.02 9.74 -3.30
N THR A 358 -26.88 9.86 -2.65
CA THR A 358 -25.90 8.79 -2.48
C THR A 358 -25.02 9.09 -1.27
N ILE A 359 -24.18 8.16 -0.88
CA ILE A 359 -23.09 8.41 0.05
C ILE A 359 -21.81 8.60 -0.77
N PHE A 360 -21.11 9.70 -0.56
CA PHE A 360 -19.76 9.91 -1.10
C PHE A 360 -18.77 9.76 0.04
N GLY A 361 -17.66 9.05 -0.19
CA GLY A 361 -16.58 8.94 0.78
C GLY A 361 -15.23 8.73 0.11
N THR A 362 -14.16 9.01 0.85
CA THR A 362 -12.79 8.76 0.44
C THR A 362 -12.08 7.85 1.43
N GLU A 363 -11.47 6.78 0.93
CA GLU A 363 -10.84 5.75 1.77
C GLU A 363 -9.36 6.02 1.96
N PHE A 364 -8.88 5.77 3.19
CA PHE A 364 -7.48 5.80 3.58
C PHE A 364 -7.08 4.49 4.22
N ASN A 365 -6.10 3.80 3.67
CA ASN A 365 -5.56 2.57 4.21
C ASN A 365 -4.13 2.83 4.70
N LEU A 366 -3.97 2.88 6.02
CA LEU A 366 -2.75 3.35 6.66
C LEU A 366 -2.13 2.28 7.55
N ASN A 367 -0.81 2.13 7.46
CA ASN A 367 -0.06 1.20 8.29
C ASN A 367 0.96 1.95 9.17
N LEU A 368 0.70 1.98 10.46
CA LEU A 368 1.60 2.51 11.48
C LEU A 368 2.34 1.38 12.25
N LEU A 369 2.69 0.29 11.57
CA LEU A 369 3.53 -0.81 12.05
C LEU A 369 2.98 -1.57 13.27
N GLY A 370 1.66 -1.70 13.37
CA GLY A 370 1.02 -2.53 14.39
C GLY A 370 -0.29 -1.98 14.91
N GLU A 371 -1.00 -2.81 15.64
CA GLU A 371 -2.34 -2.55 16.15
C GLU A 371 -2.43 -2.47 17.67
N SER A 372 -1.41 -3.00 18.37
CA SER A 372 -1.48 -3.28 19.79
C SER A 372 -1.41 -2.05 20.68
N PRO A 373 -2.28 -1.98 21.74
CA PRO A 373 -2.18 -0.96 22.79
C PRO A 373 -0.89 -1.12 23.61
N PRO A 374 -0.51 -0.10 24.42
CA PRO A 374 -1.19 1.18 24.57
C PRO A 374 -0.72 2.28 23.60
N GLU A 375 0.35 2.06 22.81
CA GLU A 375 1.04 3.11 22.06
C GLU A 375 0.37 3.42 20.72
N ARG A 376 -0.56 2.56 20.23
CA ARG A 376 -1.17 2.67 18.90
C ARG A 376 -2.67 2.84 19.01
N TYR A 377 -3.16 4.03 18.71
CA TYR A 377 -4.55 4.37 18.93
C TYR A 377 -5.07 5.50 18.05
N TYR A 378 -6.41 5.64 18.04
CA TYR A 378 -7.14 6.75 17.44
C TYR A 378 -7.49 7.81 18.47
N GLU A 379 -7.49 9.07 18.05
CA GLU A 379 -8.22 10.18 18.66
C GLU A 379 -9.21 10.74 17.64
N ILE A 380 -10.42 11.05 18.08
CA ILE A 380 -11.49 11.63 17.28
C ILE A 380 -11.92 12.90 18.00
N ASP A 381 -11.83 14.06 17.32
CA ASP A 381 -12.12 15.38 17.89
C ASP A 381 -11.44 15.62 19.24
N GLY A 382 -10.17 15.21 19.34
CA GLY A 382 -9.32 15.38 20.52
C GLY A 382 -9.56 14.39 21.65
N ALA A 383 -10.47 13.40 21.50
CA ALA A 383 -10.77 12.40 22.51
C ALA A 383 -10.50 10.97 21.99
N ARG A 384 -10.13 10.07 22.90
CA ARG A 384 -10.06 8.63 22.57
C ARG A 384 -11.46 8.03 22.55
N PRO A 385 -11.89 7.35 21.46
CA PRO A 385 -13.16 6.63 21.44
C PRO A 385 -13.12 5.42 22.41
N GLU A 386 -14.28 4.80 22.67
CA GLU A 386 -14.40 3.65 23.60
C GLU A 386 -13.39 2.53 23.29
N ASN A 387 -13.22 2.20 22.00
CA ASN A 387 -12.20 1.26 21.53
C ASN A 387 -11.19 2.00 20.63
N PRO A 388 -10.16 2.62 21.23
CA PRO A 388 -9.26 3.49 20.48
C PRO A 388 -8.19 2.77 19.68
N TRP A 389 -8.06 1.46 19.81
CA TRP A 389 -6.95 0.70 19.22
C TRP A 389 -7.07 0.54 17.72
N MET A 390 -5.94 0.54 17.01
CA MET A 390 -5.91 0.44 15.55
C MET A 390 -6.49 -0.88 15.01
N GLY A 391 -6.49 -1.93 15.82
CA GLY A 391 -7.16 -3.20 15.52
C GLY A 391 -8.66 -3.21 15.80
N SER A 392 -9.29 -2.09 16.11
CA SER A 392 -10.71 -2.01 16.46
C SER A 392 -11.59 -1.53 15.31
N TRP A 393 -12.83 -2.03 15.31
CA TRP A 393 -13.92 -1.51 14.47
C TRP A 393 -14.60 -0.35 15.19
N GLY A 394 -15.05 0.64 14.44
CA GLY A 394 -15.81 1.75 15.02
C GLY A 394 -16.47 2.65 13.99
N GLU A 395 -17.56 3.25 14.44
CA GLU A 395 -18.34 4.24 13.69
C GLU A 395 -18.48 5.50 14.53
N SER A 396 -18.36 6.66 13.91
CA SER A 396 -18.55 7.96 14.55
C SER A 396 -19.25 8.91 13.60
N SER A 397 -20.00 9.89 14.13
CA SER A 397 -20.70 10.89 13.33
C SER A 397 -20.34 12.29 13.80
N GLY A 398 -20.37 13.25 12.86
CA GLY A 398 -20.04 14.65 13.17
C GLY A 398 -18.56 14.90 13.36
N VAL A 399 -17.70 14.05 12.80
CA VAL A 399 -16.23 14.07 12.98
C VAL A 399 -15.60 15.20 12.17
N GLU A 400 -14.88 16.09 12.82
CA GLU A 400 -14.10 17.16 12.18
C GLU A 400 -12.61 16.81 12.12
N GLU A 401 -12.11 15.97 13.04
CA GLU A 401 -10.71 15.53 13.09
C GLU A 401 -10.61 14.07 13.50
N VAL A 402 -9.75 13.31 12.82
CA VAL A 402 -9.29 12.00 13.28
C VAL A 402 -7.76 11.95 13.24
N VAL A 403 -7.16 11.41 14.31
CA VAL A 403 -5.72 11.26 14.45
C VAL A 403 -5.39 9.79 14.73
N LEU A 404 -4.48 9.24 13.93
CA LEU A 404 -3.83 7.96 14.21
C LEU A 404 -2.49 8.24 14.85
N LYS A 405 -2.18 7.59 15.95
CA LYS A 405 -0.90 7.77 16.67
C LYS A 405 -0.20 6.44 16.89
N ASN A 406 1.09 6.43 16.67
CA ASN A 406 2.00 5.41 17.17
C ASN A 406 3.11 6.10 17.97
N GLU A 407 2.99 6.05 19.31
CA GLU A 407 3.95 6.67 20.22
C GLU A 407 5.28 5.94 20.25
N ALA A 408 5.28 4.62 20.00
CA ALA A 408 6.51 3.81 20.00
C ALA A 408 7.51 4.24 18.92
N ILE A 409 7.01 4.66 17.75
CA ILE A 409 7.84 5.19 16.65
C ILE A 409 7.78 6.71 16.54
N GLY A 410 7.01 7.37 17.43
CA GLY A 410 6.89 8.83 17.48
C GLY A 410 6.31 9.45 16.21
N ILE A 411 5.17 8.94 15.71
CA ILE A 411 4.51 9.44 14.50
C ILE A 411 3.02 9.59 14.72
N PHE A 412 2.43 10.59 14.07
CA PHE A 412 0.98 10.71 13.93
C PHE A 412 0.58 11.05 12.51
N ILE A 413 -0.65 10.66 12.15
CA ILE A 413 -1.35 11.08 10.93
C ILE A 413 -2.67 11.70 11.38
N ARG A 414 -2.94 12.92 10.92
CA ARG A 414 -4.15 13.68 11.23
C ARG A 414 -4.90 14.02 9.96
N LEU A 415 -6.19 13.70 9.93
CA LEU A 415 -7.12 14.13 8.90
C LEU A 415 -8.09 15.13 9.51
N ARG A 416 -8.27 16.29 8.87
CA ARG A 416 -9.25 17.33 9.23
C ARG A 416 -10.17 17.62 8.06
N PHE A 417 -11.45 17.81 8.36
CA PHE A 417 -12.50 18.06 7.40
C PHE A 417 -13.17 19.39 7.70
N ASP A 418 -13.48 20.20 6.67
CA ASP A 418 -14.26 21.46 6.81
C ASP A 418 -15.77 21.19 6.88
N LEU A 419 -16.20 19.98 6.50
CA LEU A 419 -17.56 19.47 6.69
C LEU A 419 -17.51 18.28 7.63
N PRO A 420 -18.28 18.24 8.72
CA PRO A 420 -18.32 17.11 9.63
C PRO A 420 -18.66 15.80 8.90
N ALA A 421 -17.83 14.78 9.10
CA ALA A 421 -17.96 13.49 8.42
C ALA A 421 -18.70 12.46 9.29
N LYS A 422 -19.30 11.45 8.67
CA LYS A 422 -19.46 10.13 9.26
C LYS A 422 -18.14 9.39 9.02
N LEU A 423 -17.65 8.66 9.99
CA LEU A 423 -16.37 7.96 9.93
C LEU A 423 -16.55 6.48 10.24
N TRP A 424 -16.24 5.61 9.30
CA TRP A 424 -16.00 4.21 9.57
C TRP A 424 -14.50 3.95 9.72
N ARG A 425 -14.14 3.10 10.67
CA ARG A 425 -12.77 2.65 10.90
C ARG A 425 -12.73 1.16 11.19
N PHE A 426 -11.77 0.46 10.60
CA PHE A 426 -11.62 -0.99 10.80
C PHE A 426 -10.18 -1.43 10.45
N PRO A 427 -9.70 -2.54 11.06
CA PRO A 427 -8.42 -3.13 10.71
C PRO A 427 -8.50 -3.93 9.41
N ILE A 428 -7.41 -3.94 8.68
CA ILE A 428 -7.19 -4.81 7.54
C ILE A 428 -6.36 -6.00 8.01
N TYR A 429 -6.96 -7.19 7.97
CA TYR A 429 -6.27 -8.45 8.27
C TYR A 429 -6.21 -9.34 7.05
N THR A 430 -5.07 -9.97 6.85
CA THR A 430 -4.91 -11.09 5.94
C THR A 430 -4.77 -12.38 6.74
N VAL A 431 -5.18 -13.48 6.17
CA VAL A 431 -4.84 -14.80 6.69
C VAL A 431 -3.74 -15.37 5.82
N SER A 432 -2.58 -15.63 6.40
CA SER A 432 -1.42 -16.15 5.69
C SER A 432 -0.93 -17.45 6.28
N GLN A 433 -0.22 -18.22 5.47
CA GLN A 433 0.52 -19.38 5.91
C GLN A 433 1.95 -18.96 6.25
N SER A 434 2.46 -19.44 7.39
CA SER A 434 3.85 -19.31 7.80
C SER A 434 4.39 -20.66 8.23
N GLU A 435 5.67 -20.73 8.61
CA GLU A 435 6.29 -21.95 9.17
C GLU A 435 5.57 -22.43 10.44
N SER A 436 4.95 -21.52 11.18
CA SER A 436 4.20 -21.81 12.40
C SER A 436 2.78 -22.32 12.12
N GLY A 437 2.29 -22.22 10.88
CA GLY A 437 0.92 -22.59 10.52
C GLY A 437 0.14 -21.45 9.87
N PHE A 438 -1.18 -21.41 10.09
CA PHE A 438 -2.03 -20.33 9.58
C PHE A 438 -2.20 -19.24 10.64
N GLU A 439 -1.99 -18.01 10.25
CA GLU A 439 -2.06 -16.85 11.14
C GLU A 439 -2.83 -15.68 10.54
N LYS A 440 -3.49 -14.93 11.41
CA LYS A 440 -4.08 -13.64 11.10
C LYS A 440 -3.02 -12.55 11.25
N VAL A 441 -2.75 -11.82 10.17
CA VAL A 441 -1.72 -10.78 10.14
C VAL A 441 -2.36 -9.42 9.92
N TYR A 442 -2.11 -8.48 10.83
CA TYR A 442 -2.53 -7.09 10.68
C TYR A 442 -1.72 -6.40 9.59
N GLN A 443 -2.43 -5.82 8.61
CA GLN A 443 -1.83 -5.15 7.46
C GLN A 443 -1.94 -3.63 7.53
N GLY A 444 -2.86 -3.10 8.30
CA GLY A 444 -3.11 -1.68 8.45
C GLY A 444 -4.52 -1.40 8.95
N SER A 445 -4.85 -0.12 9.06
CA SER A 445 -6.17 0.35 9.43
C SER A 445 -6.78 1.16 8.30
N SER A 446 -8.04 0.91 8.01
CA SER A 446 -8.84 1.69 7.08
C SER A 446 -9.63 2.75 7.82
N LEU A 447 -9.63 3.97 7.27
CA LEU A 447 -10.49 5.08 7.63
C LEU A 447 -11.34 5.42 6.41
N PHE A 448 -12.64 5.51 6.61
CA PHE A 448 -13.57 5.91 5.56
C PHE A 448 -14.45 7.07 6.04
N PRO A 449 -13.95 8.32 5.96
CA PRO A 449 -14.79 9.49 6.11
C PRO A 449 -15.75 9.60 4.92
N HIS A 450 -17.04 9.80 5.21
CA HIS A 450 -18.09 9.84 4.20
C HIS A 450 -19.22 10.81 4.56
N TRP A 451 -19.96 11.24 3.55
CA TRP A 451 -21.01 12.23 3.65
C TRP A 451 -22.24 11.78 2.88
N ASP A 452 -23.42 12.06 3.42
CA ASP A 452 -24.65 11.94 2.66
C ASP A 452 -24.67 13.05 1.59
N LEU A 453 -24.60 12.67 0.34
CA LEU A 453 -24.52 13.57 -0.78
C LEU A 453 -25.88 13.71 -1.48
N SER A 454 -26.38 14.93 -1.58
CA SER A 454 -27.54 15.28 -2.39
C SER A 454 -27.12 16.31 -3.43
N LEU A 455 -27.26 15.98 -4.71
CA LEU A 455 -26.91 16.85 -5.83
C LEU A 455 -28.12 17.10 -6.72
N GLY A 456 -28.53 18.34 -6.82
CA GLY A 456 -29.44 18.80 -7.87
C GLY A 456 -28.81 18.83 -9.26
N PRO A 457 -29.57 19.18 -10.29
CA PRO A 457 -29.09 19.29 -11.67
C PRO A 457 -27.88 20.25 -11.76
N ARG A 458 -26.74 19.73 -12.20
CA ARG A 458 -25.47 20.49 -12.36
C ARG A 458 -24.96 21.14 -11.08
N GLU A 459 -25.45 20.72 -9.92
CA GLU A 459 -24.99 21.21 -8.62
C GLU A 459 -23.60 20.69 -8.30
N LYS A 460 -22.84 21.48 -7.53
CA LYS A 460 -21.51 21.16 -7.04
C LYS A 460 -21.54 21.01 -5.53
N TRP A 461 -20.94 19.96 -5.05
CA TRP A 461 -20.59 19.77 -3.66
C TRP A 461 -19.07 19.88 -3.50
N ASN A 462 -18.63 20.56 -2.46
CA ASN A 462 -17.21 20.79 -2.22
C ASN A 462 -16.83 20.37 -0.81
N LEU A 463 -15.64 19.83 -0.67
CA LEU A 463 -15.01 19.46 0.59
C LEU A 463 -13.56 19.89 0.58
N ARG A 464 -13.10 20.46 1.71
CA ARG A 464 -11.68 20.70 1.95
C ARG A 464 -11.20 19.79 3.07
N MET A 465 -10.13 19.05 2.80
CA MET A 465 -9.50 18.14 3.74
C MET A 465 -8.03 18.51 3.91
N GLN A 466 -7.51 18.32 5.12
CA GLN A 466 -6.07 18.45 5.42
C GLN A 466 -5.53 17.14 5.92
N ILE A 467 -4.37 16.74 5.43
CA ILE A 467 -3.62 15.55 5.85
C ILE A 467 -2.29 16.05 6.42
N GLU A 468 -2.11 15.90 7.72
CA GLU A 468 -0.89 16.24 8.43
C GLU A 468 -0.19 14.98 8.90
N ILE A 469 1.09 14.85 8.58
CA ILE A 469 1.94 13.75 9.03
C ILE A 469 3.08 14.39 9.83
N GLY A 470 3.30 13.92 11.04
CA GLY A 470 4.28 14.58 11.91
C GLY A 470 4.71 13.74 13.11
N GLU A 471 5.57 14.36 13.91
CA GLU A 471 6.08 13.82 15.16
C GLU A 471 5.42 14.56 16.35
N PRO A 472 5.01 13.84 17.43
CA PRO A 472 4.52 14.50 18.64
C PRO A 472 5.58 15.45 19.23
N LYS A 473 5.14 16.65 19.66
CA LYS A 473 6.06 17.69 20.17
C LYS A 473 6.90 17.26 21.35
N ASP A 474 6.50 16.25 22.10
CA ASP A 474 7.20 15.74 23.29
C ASP A 474 8.33 14.74 22.98
N SER A 475 8.51 14.32 21.71
CA SER A 475 9.56 13.36 21.31
C SER A 475 10.94 13.99 21.11
N LEU A 476 11.03 15.32 21.09
CA LEU A 476 12.29 16.05 20.89
C LEU A 476 13.23 16.07 22.11
N GLY A 477 12.80 15.53 23.26
CA GLY A 477 13.54 15.52 24.53
C GLY A 477 14.21 14.18 24.91
N LYS A 478 14.09 13.13 24.08
CA LYS A 478 14.65 11.79 24.39
C LYS A 478 15.55 11.26 23.26
N ARG A 479 16.47 12.07 22.81
CA ARG A 479 17.58 11.61 21.94
C ARG A 479 18.90 11.77 22.65
#